data_4d5610e5691598f9b4ebf2b88c9cad20
#
_entry.id   4d5610e5691598f9b4ebf2b88c9cad20
#
_cell.length_a   1.000
_cell.length_b   1.000
_cell.length_c   1.000
_cell.angle_alpha   90.00
_cell.angle_beta   90.00
_cell.angle_gamma   90.00
#
_symmetry.space_group_name_H-M   'P 1'
#
loop_
_entity.id
_entity.type
_entity.pdbx_description
1 polymer ?
#
loop_
_entity_poly.entity_id
_entity_poly.type
_entity_poly.pdbx_seq_one_letter_code
_entity_poly.pdbx_strand_id
1 'polypeptide(L)'
;MLDGESLVPLLLGKSSTLKRDAIFQHFPGYLGSGPGLWRTTPVSLIQMGDWKLMEYLEDGHLELYNLKDDLSETKNLAATNPDKAKELLERLNAWRKETNAPMPTPNKPGADEAAPAAKKTGKGKKKAGG
;
A
#
# COMPACT_ATOMS: atom_id res chain seq x y z
N MET A 1 7.29 9.95 -16.96
CA MET A 1 8.52 9.18 -16.62
C MET A 1 8.09 7.75 -16.34
N LEU A 2 8.77 6.75 -16.87
CA LEU A 2 8.46 5.36 -16.54
C LEU A 2 9.05 5.04 -15.17
N ASP A 3 8.23 4.46 -14.27
CA ASP A 3 8.63 4.07 -12.91
C ASP A 3 9.30 2.68 -12.87
N GLY A 4 9.22 1.95 -13.96
CA GLY A 4 9.78 0.61 -14.10
C GLY A 4 11.26 0.61 -14.48
N GLU A 5 11.98 -0.42 -14.02
CA GLU A 5 13.34 -0.73 -14.48
C GLU A 5 13.33 -1.95 -15.41
N SER A 6 14.19 -1.90 -16.43
CA SER A 6 14.31 -3.02 -17.38
C SER A 6 14.92 -4.26 -16.73
N LEU A 7 14.23 -5.39 -16.82
CA LEU A 7 14.71 -6.68 -16.37
C LEU A 7 15.63 -7.38 -17.39
N VAL A 8 15.80 -6.82 -18.58
CA VAL A 8 16.59 -7.41 -19.67
C VAL A 8 18.02 -7.75 -19.24
N PRO A 9 18.76 -6.91 -18.50
CA PRO A 9 20.10 -7.26 -18.05
C PRO A 9 20.15 -8.50 -17.15
N LEU A 10 19.16 -8.67 -16.27
CA LEU A 10 19.03 -9.85 -15.40
C LEU A 10 18.73 -11.10 -16.24
N LEU A 11 17.76 -11.02 -17.15
CA LEU A 11 17.33 -12.14 -17.99
C LEU A 11 18.44 -12.64 -18.93
N LEU A 12 19.32 -11.73 -19.36
CA LEU A 12 20.46 -12.05 -20.20
C LEU A 12 21.73 -12.42 -19.40
N GLY A 13 21.66 -12.49 -18.07
CA GLY A 13 22.82 -12.77 -17.21
C GLY A 13 23.90 -11.68 -17.24
N LYS A 14 23.59 -10.46 -17.72
CA LYS A 14 24.52 -9.33 -17.77
C LYS A 14 24.61 -8.56 -16.46
N SER A 15 23.68 -8.79 -15.54
CA SER A 15 23.65 -8.25 -14.18
C SER A 15 23.05 -9.27 -13.24
N SER A 16 23.46 -9.26 -11.98
CA SER A 16 22.86 -10.07 -10.91
C SER A 16 21.88 -9.25 -10.05
N THR A 17 21.81 -7.94 -10.25
CA THR A 17 21.00 -7.02 -9.44
C THR A 17 20.33 -5.97 -10.32
N LEU A 18 19.23 -5.41 -9.82
CA LEU A 18 18.63 -4.20 -10.35
C LEU A 18 19.38 -2.97 -9.81
N LYS A 19 19.24 -1.83 -10.51
CA LYS A 19 19.80 -0.54 -10.03
C LYS A 19 18.99 0.04 -8.87
N ARG A 20 17.73 -0.40 -8.75
CA ARG A 20 16.82 0.05 -7.70
C ARG A 20 17.24 -0.57 -6.35
N ASP A 21 17.37 0.26 -5.34
CA ASP A 21 17.71 -0.12 -3.96
C ASP A 21 16.49 -0.39 -3.09
N ALA A 22 15.32 0.14 -3.49
CA ALA A 22 14.07 0.00 -2.74
C ALA A 22 12.86 -0.13 -3.66
N ILE A 23 11.80 -0.77 -3.15
CA ILE A 23 10.47 -0.84 -3.75
C ILE A 23 9.53 -0.05 -2.84
N PHE A 24 8.71 0.81 -3.45
CA PHE A 24 7.72 1.62 -2.75
C PHE A 24 6.33 1.25 -3.23
N GLN A 25 5.37 1.24 -2.30
CA GLN A 25 3.95 1.13 -2.61
C GLN A 25 3.20 2.16 -1.77
N HIS A 26 2.19 2.79 -2.37
CA HIS A 26 1.39 3.81 -1.72
C HIS A 26 -0.08 3.62 -2.09
N PHE A 27 -0.89 3.38 -1.08
CA PHE A 27 -2.33 3.21 -1.22
C PHE A 27 -3.04 4.13 -0.21
N PRO A 28 -3.38 5.38 -0.61
CA PRO A 28 -3.96 6.38 0.30
C PRO A 28 -5.47 6.24 0.49
N GLY A 29 -6.04 5.08 0.22
CA GLY A 29 -7.47 4.84 0.24
C GLY A 29 -7.87 3.57 1.00
N TYR A 30 -9.15 3.26 0.94
CA TYR A 30 -9.72 2.04 1.52
C TYR A 30 -10.11 1.07 0.40
N LEU A 31 -9.82 -0.21 0.59
CA LEU A 31 -10.27 -1.28 -0.29
C LEU A 31 -11.15 -2.23 0.52
N GLY A 32 -12.42 -2.36 0.12
CA GLY A 32 -13.34 -3.26 0.79
C GLY A 32 -14.81 -2.86 0.55
N SER A 33 -15.71 -3.43 1.37
CA SER A 33 -17.16 -3.28 1.20
C SER A 33 -17.78 -2.26 2.16
N GLY A 34 -17.01 -1.58 2.98
CA GLY A 34 -17.46 -0.59 3.95
C GLY A 34 -16.86 -0.77 5.34
N PRO A 35 -17.27 0.06 6.32
CA PRO A 35 -16.76 0.01 7.68
C PRO A 35 -16.80 -1.38 8.30
N GLY A 36 -15.68 -1.81 8.88
CA GLY A 36 -15.52 -3.16 9.46
C GLY A 36 -15.32 -4.29 8.44
N LEU A 37 -15.36 -4.01 7.13
CA LEU A 37 -15.16 -4.97 6.03
C LEU A 37 -14.03 -4.54 5.09
N TRP A 38 -13.16 -3.63 5.54
CA TRP A 38 -12.03 -3.19 4.77
C TRP A 38 -10.99 -4.31 4.61
N ARG A 39 -10.53 -4.56 3.39
CA ARG A 39 -9.43 -5.47 3.10
C ARG A 39 -8.08 -4.82 3.38
N THR A 40 -8.01 -3.51 3.18
CA THR A 40 -6.88 -2.68 3.55
C THR A 40 -7.36 -1.27 3.85
N THR A 41 -6.61 -0.58 4.69
CA THR A 41 -6.74 0.83 5.04
C THR A 41 -5.62 1.63 4.37
N PRO A 42 -5.66 2.96 4.42
CA PRO A 42 -4.61 3.79 3.84
C PRO A 42 -3.23 3.42 4.40
N VAL A 43 -2.32 3.01 3.52
CA VAL A 43 -0.99 2.51 3.90
C VAL A 43 0.06 2.91 2.86
N SER A 44 1.26 3.20 3.32
CA SER A 44 2.46 3.29 2.49
C SER A 44 3.49 2.30 2.96
N LEU A 45 4.26 1.74 2.05
CA LEU A 45 5.34 0.83 2.42
C LEU A 45 6.60 1.05 1.60
N ILE A 46 7.71 0.67 2.20
CA ILE A 46 9.01 0.53 1.58
C ILE A 46 9.57 -0.86 1.88
N GLN A 47 10.11 -1.51 0.84
CA GLN A 47 10.96 -2.68 0.98
C GLN A 47 12.34 -2.35 0.48
N MET A 48 13.36 -2.51 1.34
CA MET A 48 14.76 -2.23 1.05
C MET A 48 15.63 -3.34 1.63
N GLY A 49 16.30 -4.08 0.75
CA GLY A 49 16.99 -5.32 1.12
C GLY A 49 16.03 -6.32 1.74
N ASP A 50 16.38 -6.84 2.91
CA ASP A 50 15.58 -7.81 3.67
C ASP A 50 14.50 -7.17 4.54
N TRP A 51 14.43 -5.82 4.58
CA TRP A 51 13.53 -5.10 5.46
C TRP A 51 12.32 -4.55 4.74
N LYS A 52 11.15 -4.65 5.38
CA LYS A 52 9.90 -4.03 4.96
C LYS A 52 9.34 -3.19 6.09
N LEU A 53 9.05 -1.93 5.80
CA LEU A 53 8.33 -1.03 6.69
C LEU A 53 6.99 -0.68 6.08
N MET A 54 5.94 -0.72 6.89
CA MET A 54 4.61 -0.20 6.57
C MET A 54 4.26 0.94 7.51
N GLU A 55 3.72 2.03 6.98
CA GLU A 55 3.12 3.13 7.73
C GLU A 55 1.65 3.21 7.39
N TYR A 56 0.80 3.03 8.40
CA TYR A 56 -0.64 3.17 8.28
C TYR A 56 -1.03 4.64 8.45
N LEU A 57 -1.67 5.21 7.43
CA LEU A 57 -1.82 6.65 7.30
C LEU A 57 -2.98 7.23 8.13
N GLU A 58 -3.78 6.39 8.79
CA GLU A 58 -4.87 6.83 9.66
C GLU A 58 -4.35 7.36 11.01
N ASP A 59 -3.38 6.66 11.59
CA ASP A 59 -2.87 6.94 12.94
C ASP A 59 -1.34 7.02 12.98
N GLY A 60 -0.67 6.75 11.86
CA GLY A 60 0.78 6.81 11.73
C GLY A 60 1.52 5.64 12.40
N HIS A 61 0.82 4.56 12.81
CA HIS A 61 1.53 3.42 13.37
C HIS A 61 2.41 2.72 12.33
N LEU A 62 3.50 2.13 12.82
CA LEU A 62 4.51 1.48 12.01
C LEU A 62 4.54 -0.03 12.26
N GLU A 63 4.71 -0.77 11.17
CA GLU A 63 5.07 -2.18 11.22
C GLU A 63 6.37 -2.38 10.47
N LEU A 64 7.33 -3.08 11.11
CA LEU A 64 8.65 -3.37 10.56
C LEU A 64 8.88 -4.88 10.58
N TYR A 65 9.30 -5.42 9.45
CA TYR A 65 9.57 -6.85 9.29
C TYR A 65 10.93 -7.09 8.65
N ASN A 66 11.62 -8.18 9.09
CA ASN A 66 12.79 -8.71 8.40
C ASN A 66 12.34 -9.94 7.59
N LEU A 67 12.15 -9.77 6.30
CA LEU A 67 11.61 -10.80 5.40
C LEU A 67 12.56 -11.99 5.21
N LYS A 68 13.85 -11.86 5.54
CA LYS A 68 14.79 -12.97 5.51
C LYS A 68 14.51 -13.99 6.61
N ASP A 69 14.13 -13.50 7.79
CA ASP A 69 13.91 -14.32 8.98
C ASP A 69 12.42 -14.62 9.22
N ASP A 70 11.55 -13.76 8.72
CA ASP A 70 10.08 -13.81 8.92
C ASP A 70 9.35 -13.39 7.63
N LEU A 71 9.34 -14.28 6.64
CA LEU A 71 8.65 -14.04 5.36
C LEU A 71 7.12 -13.90 5.52
N SER A 72 6.57 -14.46 6.60
CA SER A 72 5.13 -14.42 6.89
C SER A 72 4.70 -13.15 7.65
N GLU A 73 5.63 -12.25 7.96
CA GLU A 73 5.34 -10.96 8.63
C GLU A 73 4.57 -11.15 9.95
N THR A 74 4.99 -12.12 10.75
CA THR A 74 4.30 -12.50 12.00
C THR A 74 4.75 -11.68 13.20
N LYS A 75 5.97 -11.10 13.14
CA LYS A 75 6.58 -10.39 14.27
C LYS A 75 6.93 -8.95 13.89
N ASN A 76 6.11 -8.01 14.36
CA ASN A 76 6.42 -6.59 14.19
C ASN A 76 7.65 -6.20 15.04
N LEU A 77 8.69 -5.71 14.38
CA LEU A 77 9.96 -5.31 14.96
C LEU A 77 10.10 -3.79 15.17
N ALA A 78 9.08 -2.98 14.88
CA ALA A 78 9.19 -1.52 14.93
C ALA A 78 9.59 -1.00 16.30
N ALA A 79 9.06 -1.59 17.38
CA ALA A 79 9.39 -1.20 18.74
C ALA A 79 10.79 -1.68 19.20
N THR A 80 11.28 -2.79 18.66
CA THR A 80 12.58 -3.38 19.04
C THR A 80 13.74 -2.87 18.16
N ASN A 81 13.44 -2.35 16.98
CA ASN A 81 14.41 -1.82 16.01
C ASN A 81 14.05 -0.40 15.57
N PRO A 82 13.95 0.57 16.50
CA PRO A 82 13.45 1.91 16.20
C PRO A 82 14.35 2.67 15.19
N ASP A 83 15.67 2.47 15.25
CA ASP A 83 16.60 3.13 14.33
C ASP A 83 16.38 2.65 12.89
N LYS A 84 16.14 1.35 12.67
CA LYS A 84 15.84 0.82 11.34
C LYS A 84 14.46 1.29 10.86
N ALA A 85 13.46 1.33 11.72
CA ALA A 85 12.15 1.87 11.39
C ALA A 85 12.24 3.34 10.97
N LYS A 86 13.01 4.14 11.70
CA LYS A 86 13.25 5.56 11.39
C LYS A 86 13.95 5.74 10.04
N GLU A 87 15.04 5.00 9.79
CA GLU A 87 15.78 5.04 8.50
C GLU A 87 14.85 4.80 7.31
N LEU A 88 14.05 3.73 7.39
CA LEU A 88 13.14 3.38 6.30
C LEU A 88 11.99 4.37 6.14
N LEU A 89 11.48 4.91 7.24
CA LEU A 89 10.44 5.94 7.23
C LEU A 89 10.95 7.24 6.59
N GLU A 90 12.16 7.66 6.89
CA GLU A 90 12.79 8.83 6.27
C GLU A 90 12.94 8.63 4.75
N ARG A 91 13.35 7.43 4.32
CA ARG A 91 13.47 7.09 2.90
C ARG A 91 12.10 7.07 2.21
N LEU A 92 11.07 6.51 2.86
CA LEU A 92 9.69 6.49 2.36
C LEU A 92 9.13 7.91 2.23
N ASN A 93 9.37 8.77 3.21
CA ASN A 93 8.96 10.17 3.18
C ASN A 93 9.65 10.97 2.06
N ALA A 94 10.95 10.73 1.84
CA ALA A 94 11.69 11.35 0.75
C ALA A 94 11.09 10.97 -0.61
N TRP A 95 10.79 9.68 -0.82
CA TRP A 95 10.15 9.19 -2.05
C TRP A 95 8.74 9.79 -2.24
N ARG A 96 7.91 9.85 -1.20
CA ARG A 96 6.57 10.49 -1.27
C ARG A 96 6.67 11.95 -1.70
N LYS A 97 7.65 12.68 -1.16
CA LYS A 97 7.89 14.08 -1.53
C LYS A 97 8.35 14.21 -2.99
N GLU A 98 9.28 13.36 -3.42
CA GLU A 98 9.82 13.36 -4.78
C GLU A 98 8.74 13.06 -5.83
N THR A 99 7.85 12.10 -5.53
CA THR A 99 6.77 11.68 -6.44
C THR A 99 5.49 12.50 -6.28
N ASN A 100 5.45 13.44 -5.32
CA ASN A 100 4.24 14.17 -4.95
C ASN A 100 3.06 13.23 -4.68
N ALA A 101 3.32 12.16 -3.92
CA ALA A 101 2.33 11.13 -3.61
C ALA A 101 1.11 11.74 -2.86
N PRO A 102 -0.14 11.48 -3.31
CA PRO A 102 -1.32 12.05 -2.68
C PRO A 102 -1.52 11.47 -1.29
N MET A 103 -1.63 12.32 -0.27
CA MET A 103 -1.90 11.89 1.10
C MET A 103 -3.39 11.92 1.40
N PRO A 104 -3.92 10.96 2.20
CA PRO A 104 -5.30 10.98 2.59
C PRO A 104 -5.59 12.22 3.45
N THR A 105 -6.78 12.78 3.27
CA THR A 105 -7.27 13.86 4.13
C THR A 105 -8.29 13.30 5.11
N PRO A 106 -8.31 13.77 6.37
CA PRO A 106 -9.35 13.35 7.32
C PRO A 106 -10.75 13.60 6.78
N ASN A 107 -11.64 12.62 6.94
CA ASN A 107 -13.04 12.79 6.59
C ASN A 107 -13.66 13.91 7.43
N LYS A 108 -14.47 14.76 6.80
CA LYS A 108 -15.28 15.71 7.55
C LYS A 108 -16.38 14.93 8.28
N PRO A 109 -16.70 15.27 9.55
CA PRO A 109 -17.83 14.68 10.25
C PRO A 109 -19.11 14.80 9.40
N GLY A 110 -19.82 13.69 9.17
CA GLY A 110 -21.03 13.62 8.34
C GLY A 110 -20.83 13.34 6.85
N ALA A 111 -19.61 13.15 6.36
CA ALA A 111 -19.38 12.82 4.94
C ALA A 111 -19.83 11.40 4.57
N ASP A 112 -19.90 10.49 5.52
CA ASP A 112 -20.29 9.09 5.29
C ASP A 112 -21.81 8.88 5.09
N GLU A 113 -22.64 9.86 5.42
CA GLU A 113 -24.10 9.78 5.20
C GLU A 113 -24.52 10.10 3.76
N ALA A 114 -23.62 10.59 2.91
CA ALA A 114 -23.93 11.10 1.58
C ALA A 114 -23.57 10.15 0.42
N ALA A 115 -23.20 8.90 0.66
CA ALA A 115 -22.99 7.94 -0.42
C ALA A 115 -24.36 7.42 -0.92
N PRO A 116 -24.83 7.78 -2.14
CA PRO A 116 -26.09 7.26 -2.64
C PRO A 116 -25.97 5.75 -2.85
N ALA A 117 -26.84 4.99 -2.17
CA ALA A 117 -26.99 3.57 -2.43
C ALA A 117 -27.18 3.35 -3.92
N ALA A 118 -26.27 2.66 -4.58
CA ALA A 118 -26.36 2.31 -5.98
C ALA A 118 -27.65 1.53 -6.19
N LYS A 119 -28.66 2.16 -6.84
CA LYS A 119 -29.90 1.52 -7.26
C LYS A 119 -29.55 0.36 -8.19
N LYS A 120 -29.70 -0.87 -7.71
CA LYS A 120 -29.73 -2.05 -8.56
C LYS A 120 -30.96 -1.95 -9.47
N THR A 121 -30.79 -1.48 -10.69
CA THR A 121 -31.79 -1.60 -11.74
C THR A 121 -31.79 -3.04 -12.22
N GLY A 122 -32.48 -3.90 -11.52
CA GLY A 122 -32.82 -5.23 -11.96
C GLY A 122 -33.89 -5.14 -13.06
N LYS A 123 -33.48 -5.13 -14.32
CA LYS A 123 -34.39 -5.28 -15.46
C LYS A 123 -34.74 -6.75 -15.59
N GLY A 124 -35.81 -7.19 -14.91
CA GLY A 124 -36.40 -8.49 -15.12
C GLY A 124 -37.00 -8.57 -16.52
N LYS A 125 -36.41 -9.34 -17.41
CA LYS A 125 -37.03 -9.77 -18.67
C LYS A 125 -38.06 -10.83 -18.34
N LYS A 126 -39.37 -10.43 -18.36
CA LYS A 126 -40.47 -11.38 -18.49
C LYS A 126 -40.41 -11.99 -19.91
N LYS A 127 -40.15 -13.28 -20.03
CA LYS A 127 -40.51 -14.08 -21.20
C LYS A 127 -41.98 -14.42 -21.09
N ALA A 128 -42.79 -13.88 -21.99
CA ALA A 128 -44.12 -14.40 -22.27
C ALA A 128 -43.97 -15.65 -23.16
N GLY A 129 -44.50 -16.75 -22.72
CA GLY A 129 -44.72 -17.94 -23.53
C GLY A 129 -46.03 -17.80 -24.29
N GLY A 130 -46.04 -18.23 -25.50
CA GLY A 130 -47.15 -18.62 -26.32
C GLY A 130 -46.82 -19.95 -26.96
#